data_0589061c66d4ef94f2b830517c20b791
#
_entry.id   0589061c66d4ef94f2b830517c20b791
#
_cell.length_a   1.000
_cell.length_b   1.000
_cell.length_c   1.000
_cell.angle_alpha   90.00
_cell.angle_beta   90.00
_cell.angle_gamma   90.00
#
_symmetry.space_group_name_H-M   'P 1'
#
loop_
_entity.id
_entity.type
_entity.pdbx_description
1 polymer ?
#
loop_
_entity_poly.entity_id
_entity_poly.type
_entity_poly.pdbx_seq_one_letter_code
_entity_poly.pdbx_strand_id
1 'polypeptide(L)'
;MNTLAIGNYYAGFEWGYNAPFWQSISPENRRVLFKQMAYYLGEHRIEFDKDVEQAVQSAKDAGMTVVDPDETLTTALAEFVAADEATLIATAKERGVADPEAILASFKALVDKWDGLLAAVDTTDVEALATLARTEIIDETT
;
A
#
# COMPACT_ATOMS: atom_id res chain seq x y z
N MET A 1 -8.86 -8.69 -20.65
CA MET A 1 -8.32 -8.09 -19.43
C MET A 1 -7.07 -8.85 -19.03
N ASN A 2 -5.98 -8.18 -18.67
CA ASN A 2 -4.75 -8.80 -18.19
C ASN A 2 -4.66 -8.61 -16.66
N THR A 3 -4.14 -9.61 -15.95
CA THR A 3 -4.03 -9.59 -14.47
C THR A 3 -2.75 -8.88 -13.98
N LEU A 4 -1.87 -8.43 -14.88
CA LEU A 4 -0.65 -7.73 -14.49
C LEU A 4 -0.96 -6.45 -13.70
N ALA A 5 -0.44 -6.39 -12.49
CA ALA A 5 -0.43 -5.16 -11.71
C ALA A 5 0.70 -4.24 -12.23
N ILE A 6 0.35 -3.19 -12.96
CA ILE A 6 1.31 -2.25 -13.55
C ILE A 6 1.69 -1.10 -12.62
N GLY A 7 1.39 -1.22 -11.34
CA GLY A 7 1.70 -0.17 -10.36
C GLY A 7 0.95 1.14 -10.60
N ASN A 8 -0.22 1.06 -11.21
CA ASN A 8 -1.03 2.23 -11.49
C ASN A 8 -1.48 2.93 -10.22
N TYR A 9 -1.86 4.18 -10.43
CA TYR A 9 -2.43 5.06 -9.46
C TYR A 9 -3.36 4.33 -8.49
N TYR A 10 -2.95 4.32 -7.24
CA TYR A 10 -3.80 4.01 -6.12
C TYR A 10 -4.16 5.34 -5.45
N ALA A 11 -5.43 5.67 -5.45
CA ALA A 11 -5.92 6.90 -4.81
C ALA A 11 -5.63 6.94 -3.31
N GLY A 12 -5.17 5.84 -2.77
CA GLY A 12 -4.81 5.69 -1.37
C GLY A 12 -6.00 5.87 -0.45
N PHE A 13 -5.85 5.37 0.75
CA PHE A 13 -6.72 5.73 1.84
C PHE A 13 -6.07 6.89 2.58
N GLU A 14 -6.59 8.10 2.38
CA GLU A 14 -6.08 9.29 3.05
C GLU A 14 -6.92 9.57 4.31
N TRP A 15 -6.27 9.50 5.47
CA TRP A 15 -6.86 9.95 6.73
C TRP A 15 -6.36 11.35 7.02
N GLY A 16 -7.23 12.30 6.85
CA GLY A 16 -6.98 13.69 7.19
C GLY A 16 -7.94 14.18 8.27
N TYR A 17 -7.41 14.83 9.28
CA TYR A 17 -8.20 15.56 10.25
C TYR A 17 -7.93 17.04 10.12
N ASN A 18 -8.98 17.86 10.23
CA ASN A 18 -8.82 19.28 10.39
C ASN A 18 -7.97 19.55 11.65
N ALA A 19 -6.90 20.34 11.53
CA ALA A 19 -5.95 20.53 12.61
C ALA A 19 -6.58 21.10 13.92
N PRO A 20 -7.43 22.12 13.89
CA PRO A 20 -8.16 22.56 15.10
C PRO A 20 -9.03 21.48 15.72
N PHE A 21 -9.75 20.70 14.91
CA PHE A 21 -10.53 19.57 15.42
C PHE A 21 -9.64 18.52 16.09
N TRP A 22 -8.55 18.13 15.45
CA TRP A 22 -7.60 17.19 16.01
C TRP A 22 -7.01 17.66 17.34
N GLN A 23 -6.66 18.95 17.44
CA GLN A 23 -6.15 19.54 18.66
C GLN A 23 -7.19 19.58 19.80
N SER A 24 -8.48 19.61 19.49
CA SER A 24 -9.57 19.58 20.49
C SER A 24 -9.80 18.19 21.10
N ILE A 25 -9.31 17.12 20.46
CA ILE A 25 -9.43 15.75 20.96
C ILE A 25 -8.38 15.51 22.05
N SER A 26 -8.79 14.92 23.18
CA SER A 26 -7.84 14.57 24.25
C SER A 26 -6.77 13.57 23.76
N PRO A 27 -5.57 13.55 24.35
CA PRO A 27 -4.53 12.58 23.98
C PRO A 27 -4.99 11.13 24.10
N GLU A 28 -5.78 10.79 25.11
CA GLU A 28 -6.32 9.45 25.29
C GLU A 28 -7.24 9.05 24.12
N ASN A 29 -8.14 9.95 23.73
CA ASN A 29 -9.04 9.70 22.61
C ASN A 29 -8.30 9.62 21.27
N ARG A 30 -7.23 10.39 21.05
CA ARG A 30 -6.36 10.24 19.88
C ARG A 30 -5.72 8.85 19.81
N ARG A 31 -5.23 8.33 20.94
CA ARG A 31 -4.70 6.94 21.00
C ARG A 31 -5.75 5.90 20.64
N VAL A 32 -6.99 6.07 21.12
CA VAL A 32 -8.09 5.18 20.73
C VAL A 32 -8.32 5.23 19.21
N LEU A 33 -8.33 6.43 18.62
CA LEU A 33 -8.49 6.61 17.17
C LEU A 33 -7.37 5.91 16.39
N PHE A 34 -6.10 6.05 16.79
CA PHE A 34 -4.98 5.36 16.15
C PHE A 34 -5.10 3.84 16.24
N LYS A 35 -5.51 3.30 17.39
CA LYS A 35 -5.73 1.85 17.53
C LYS A 35 -6.86 1.34 16.63
N GLN A 36 -7.94 2.11 16.49
CA GLN A 36 -9.03 1.79 15.58
C GLN A 36 -8.61 1.91 14.11
N MET A 37 -7.72 2.85 13.79
CA MET A 37 -7.15 2.98 12.45
C MET A 37 -6.42 1.70 12.01
N ALA A 38 -5.65 1.08 12.89
CA ALA A 38 -4.98 -0.20 12.58
C ALA A 38 -5.98 -1.30 12.23
N TYR A 39 -7.07 -1.42 12.99
CA TYR A 39 -8.15 -2.36 12.69
C TYR A 39 -8.81 -2.05 11.35
N TYR A 40 -9.14 -0.79 11.12
CA TYR A 40 -9.76 -0.36 9.88
C TYR A 40 -8.87 -0.61 8.65
N LEU A 41 -7.56 -0.41 8.76
CA LEU A 41 -6.63 -0.71 7.65
C LEU A 41 -6.66 -2.20 7.29
N GLY A 42 -6.69 -3.10 8.29
CA GLY A 42 -6.82 -4.54 8.07
C GLY A 42 -8.16 -4.91 7.41
N GLU A 43 -9.27 -4.38 7.94
CA GLU A 43 -10.61 -4.61 7.38
C GLU A 43 -10.73 -4.09 5.95
N HIS A 44 -10.25 -2.86 5.71
CA HIS A 44 -10.26 -2.26 4.37
C HIS A 44 -9.47 -3.09 3.36
N ARG A 45 -8.32 -3.61 3.75
CA ARG A 45 -7.53 -4.48 2.88
C ARG A 45 -8.29 -5.74 2.49
N ILE A 46 -8.90 -6.41 3.45
CA ILE A 46 -9.66 -7.64 3.22
C ILE A 46 -10.86 -7.38 2.30
N GLU A 47 -11.62 -6.32 2.56
CA GLU A 47 -12.77 -5.98 1.73
C GLU A 47 -12.36 -5.55 0.32
N PHE A 48 -11.26 -4.81 0.18
CA PHE A 48 -10.72 -4.44 -1.13
C PHE A 48 -10.34 -5.67 -1.97
N ASP A 49 -9.68 -6.67 -1.38
CA ASP A 49 -9.33 -7.90 -2.08
C ASP A 49 -10.57 -8.68 -2.54
N LYS A 50 -11.62 -8.76 -1.71
CA LYS A 50 -12.90 -9.35 -2.08
C LYS A 50 -13.58 -8.61 -3.25
N ASP A 51 -13.57 -7.28 -3.22
CA ASP A 51 -14.14 -6.46 -4.29
C ASP A 51 -13.40 -6.67 -5.61
N VAL A 52 -12.07 -6.80 -5.57
CA VAL A 52 -11.24 -7.12 -6.75
C VAL A 52 -11.58 -8.49 -7.30
N GLU A 53 -11.67 -9.51 -6.45
CA GLU A 53 -12.05 -10.87 -6.85
C GLU A 53 -13.46 -10.88 -7.50
N GLN A 54 -14.42 -10.21 -6.88
CA GLN A 54 -15.77 -10.08 -7.41
C GLN A 54 -15.81 -9.35 -8.76
N ALA A 55 -15.02 -8.29 -8.92
CA ALA A 55 -14.93 -7.55 -10.17
C ALA A 55 -14.35 -8.41 -11.29
N VAL A 56 -13.32 -9.19 -11.01
CA VAL A 56 -12.73 -10.15 -11.97
C VAL A 56 -13.73 -11.24 -12.34
N GLN A 57 -14.47 -11.78 -11.36
CA GLN A 57 -15.48 -12.79 -11.63
C GLN A 57 -16.63 -12.23 -12.49
N SER A 58 -17.11 -11.03 -12.17
CA SER A 58 -18.15 -10.35 -12.95
C SER A 58 -17.72 -10.10 -14.40
N ALA A 59 -16.45 -9.77 -14.62
CA ALA A 59 -15.89 -9.59 -15.96
C ALA A 59 -15.89 -10.93 -16.75
N LYS A 60 -15.54 -12.04 -16.10
CA LYS A 60 -15.61 -13.38 -16.71
C LYS A 60 -17.04 -13.78 -17.05
N ASP A 61 -17.98 -13.55 -16.16
CA ASP A 61 -19.40 -13.86 -16.36
C ASP A 61 -20.01 -13.03 -17.51
N ALA A 62 -19.51 -11.81 -17.72
CA ALA A 62 -19.85 -10.96 -18.85
C ALA A 62 -19.16 -11.39 -20.18
N GLY A 63 -18.43 -12.51 -20.20
CA GLY A 63 -17.75 -13.03 -21.38
C GLY A 63 -16.39 -12.37 -21.68
N MET A 64 -15.84 -11.62 -20.74
CA MET A 64 -14.51 -11.01 -20.91
C MET A 64 -13.41 -12.07 -20.70
N THR A 65 -12.46 -12.15 -21.64
CA THR A 65 -11.27 -12.99 -21.46
C THR A 65 -10.32 -12.35 -20.45
N VAL A 66 -10.01 -13.07 -19.39
CA VAL A 66 -9.00 -12.69 -18.38
C VAL A 66 -7.78 -13.57 -18.60
N VAL A 67 -6.62 -12.96 -18.77
CA VAL A 67 -5.36 -13.64 -19.07
C VAL A 67 -4.27 -13.20 -18.10
N ASP A 68 -3.35 -14.10 -17.81
CA ASP A 68 -2.14 -13.79 -17.07
C ASP A 68 -1.10 -13.11 -17.98
N PRO A 69 -0.21 -12.29 -17.44
CA PRO A 69 0.85 -11.67 -18.22
C PRO A 69 1.81 -12.73 -18.77
N ASP A 70 2.21 -12.56 -20.00
CA ASP A 70 3.30 -13.32 -20.59
C ASP A 70 4.68 -12.76 -20.19
N GLU A 71 5.73 -13.52 -20.52
CA GLU A 71 7.12 -13.12 -20.21
C GLU A 71 7.53 -11.81 -20.92
N THR A 72 7.01 -11.57 -22.11
CA THR A 72 7.31 -10.33 -22.85
C THR A 72 6.80 -9.11 -22.10
N LEU A 73 5.56 -9.18 -21.60
CA LEU A 73 4.93 -8.10 -20.85
C LEU A 73 5.58 -7.88 -19.48
N THR A 74 5.91 -8.95 -18.76
CA THR A 74 6.58 -8.84 -17.46
C THR A 74 8.00 -8.28 -17.58
N THR A 75 8.73 -8.68 -18.62
CA THR A 75 10.07 -8.14 -18.93
C THR A 75 9.99 -6.65 -19.28
N ALA A 76 9.07 -6.26 -20.16
CA ALA A 76 8.89 -4.86 -20.53
C ALA A 76 8.53 -3.98 -19.33
N LEU A 77 7.71 -4.48 -18.38
CA LEU A 77 7.41 -3.76 -17.15
C LEU A 77 8.65 -3.60 -16.27
N ALA A 78 9.46 -4.65 -16.12
CA ALA A 78 10.69 -4.58 -15.31
C ALA A 78 11.70 -3.57 -15.88
N GLU A 79 11.87 -3.55 -17.22
CA GLU A 79 12.72 -2.58 -17.91
C GLU A 79 12.20 -1.14 -17.75
N PHE A 80 10.87 -0.94 -17.85
CA PHE A 80 10.26 0.35 -17.63
C PHE A 80 10.48 0.84 -16.20
N VAL A 81 10.24 0.00 -15.19
CA VAL A 81 10.44 0.36 -13.77
C VAL A 81 11.88 0.74 -13.50
N ALA A 82 12.86 -0.01 -14.05
CA ALA A 82 14.27 0.30 -13.87
C ALA A 82 14.66 1.65 -14.52
N ALA A 83 14.10 1.99 -15.67
CA ALA A 83 14.31 3.27 -16.33
C ALA A 83 13.62 4.43 -15.58
N ASP A 84 12.44 4.21 -15.04
CA ASP A 84 11.66 5.21 -14.32
C ASP A 84 12.31 5.62 -12.99
N GLU A 85 13.00 4.72 -12.32
CA GLU A 85 13.76 5.05 -11.11
C GLU A 85 14.79 6.16 -11.33
N ALA A 86 15.53 6.11 -12.44
CA ALA A 86 16.49 7.14 -12.76
C ALA A 86 15.81 8.50 -13.01
N THR A 87 14.66 8.49 -13.67
CA THR A 87 13.84 9.69 -13.92
C THR A 87 13.28 10.25 -12.62
N LEU A 88 12.80 9.39 -11.71
CA LEU A 88 12.31 9.78 -10.39
C LEU A 88 13.39 10.48 -9.58
N ILE A 89 14.58 9.89 -9.51
CA ILE A 89 15.73 10.46 -8.79
C ILE A 89 16.13 11.82 -9.39
N ALA A 90 16.22 11.93 -10.72
CA ALA A 90 16.55 13.18 -11.40
C ALA A 90 15.54 14.29 -11.07
N THR A 91 14.24 13.97 -11.18
CA THR A 91 13.15 14.90 -10.87
C THR A 91 13.17 15.34 -9.40
N ALA A 92 13.44 14.41 -8.48
CA ALA A 92 13.52 14.72 -7.05
C ALA A 92 14.68 15.69 -6.76
N LYS A 93 15.85 15.49 -7.40
CA LYS A 93 16.99 16.42 -7.30
C LYS A 93 16.67 17.81 -7.82
N GLU A 94 16.01 17.90 -8.98
CA GLU A 94 15.57 19.17 -9.55
C GLU A 94 14.60 19.92 -8.61
N ARG A 95 13.79 19.18 -7.86
CA ARG A 95 12.86 19.74 -6.86
C ARG A 95 13.53 20.04 -5.50
N GLY A 96 14.83 19.84 -5.37
CA GLY A 96 15.60 20.15 -4.16
C GLY A 96 15.48 19.08 -3.06
N VAL A 97 15.06 17.87 -3.39
CA VAL A 97 15.07 16.75 -2.42
C VAL A 97 16.51 16.37 -2.13
N ALA A 98 16.89 16.40 -0.86
CA ALA A 98 18.20 15.95 -0.43
C ALA A 98 18.25 14.41 -0.43
N ASP A 99 19.30 13.86 -1.07
CA ASP A 99 19.60 12.42 -1.09
C ASP A 99 18.41 11.53 -1.51
N PRO A 100 17.81 11.73 -2.70
CA PRO A 100 16.66 10.95 -3.14
C PRO A 100 17.00 9.47 -3.34
N GLU A 101 18.24 9.11 -3.62
CA GLU A 101 18.71 7.74 -3.70
C GLU A 101 18.58 7.01 -2.36
N ALA A 102 19.00 7.63 -1.27
CA ALA A 102 18.86 7.04 0.07
C ALA A 102 17.39 6.91 0.48
N ILE A 103 16.55 7.90 0.12
CA ILE A 103 15.11 7.85 0.37
C ILE A 103 14.49 6.66 -0.39
N LEU A 104 14.80 6.50 -1.68
CA LEU A 104 14.30 5.40 -2.48
C LEU A 104 14.77 4.03 -1.95
N ALA A 105 16.04 3.93 -1.56
CA ALA A 105 16.58 2.71 -0.97
C ALA A 105 15.87 2.35 0.35
N SER A 106 15.65 3.34 1.21
CA SER A 106 14.91 3.16 2.47
C SER A 106 13.46 2.72 2.22
N PHE A 107 12.80 3.30 1.23
CA PHE A 107 11.44 2.91 0.84
C PHE A 107 11.40 1.44 0.39
N LYS A 108 12.32 1.02 -0.50
CA LYS A 108 12.42 -0.37 -0.96
C LYS A 108 12.64 -1.33 0.20
N ALA A 109 13.55 -0.99 1.12
CA ALA A 109 13.80 -1.81 2.30
C ALA A 109 12.55 -1.95 3.21
N LEU A 110 11.73 -0.90 3.29
CA LEU A 110 10.43 -0.97 3.98
C LEU A 110 9.44 -1.88 3.26
N VAL A 111 9.38 -1.82 1.93
CA VAL A 111 8.54 -2.75 1.14
C VAL A 111 8.93 -4.19 1.41
N ASP A 112 10.23 -4.52 1.30
CA ASP A 112 10.75 -5.87 1.57
C ASP A 112 10.44 -6.33 3.01
N LYS A 113 10.58 -5.42 3.99
CA LYS A 113 10.21 -5.70 5.39
C LYS A 113 8.73 -6.07 5.50
N TRP A 114 7.85 -5.27 4.91
CA TRP A 114 6.40 -5.50 4.99
C TRP A 114 5.96 -6.74 4.24
N ASP A 115 6.55 -7.06 3.11
CA ASP A 115 6.32 -8.32 2.40
C ASP A 115 6.65 -9.53 3.28
N GLY A 116 7.78 -9.48 3.98
CA GLY A 116 8.17 -10.51 4.93
C GLY A 116 7.21 -10.63 6.12
N LEU A 117 6.76 -9.52 6.69
CA LEU A 117 5.82 -9.48 7.81
C LEU A 117 4.44 -10.01 7.41
N LEU A 118 3.93 -9.60 6.25
CA LEU A 118 2.63 -10.06 5.73
C LEU A 118 2.66 -11.54 5.36
N ALA A 119 3.77 -12.06 4.84
CA ALA A 119 3.93 -13.48 4.57
C ALA A 119 3.88 -14.36 5.84
N ALA A 120 4.09 -13.81 7.01
CA ALA A 120 4.10 -14.52 8.28
C ALA A 120 2.76 -14.51 9.03
N VAL A 121 1.76 -13.79 8.53
CA VAL A 121 0.43 -13.66 9.17
C VAL A 121 -0.68 -14.13 8.24
N ASP A 122 -1.82 -14.49 8.81
CA ASP A 122 -3.05 -14.72 8.04
C ASP A 122 -3.62 -13.37 7.58
N THR A 123 -3.46 -13.06 6.30
CA THR A 123 -3.94 -11.81 5.70
C THR A 123 -5.46 -11.75 5.51
N THR A 124 -6.18 -12.81 5.86
CA THR A 124 -7.66 -12.82 5.89
C THR A 124 -8.20 -12.59 7.31
N ASP A 125 -7.32 -12.54 8.32
CA ASP A 125 -7.67 -12.24 9.71
C ASP A 125 -7.41 -10.76 10.02
N VAL A 126 -8.49 -10.00 10.22
CA VAL A 126 -8.43 -8.57 10.51
C VAL A 126 -7.69 -8.26 11.81
N GLU A 127 -7.80 -9.12 12.84
CA GLU A 127 -7.09 -8.91 14.11
C GLU A 127 -5.59 -9.17 13.98
N ALA A 128 -5.18 -10.14 13.17
CA ALA A 128 -3.78 -10.38 12.86
C ALA A 128 -3.16 -9.17 12.15
N LEU A 129 -3.83 -8.64 11.11
CA LEU A 129 -3.39 -7.44 10.40
C LEU A 129 -3.38 -6.20 11.31
N ALA A 130 -4.42 -6.01 12.12
CA ALA A 130 -4.50 -4.89 13.06
C ALA A 130 -3.39 -4.96 14.13
N THR A 131 -3.09 -6.16 14.63
CA THR A 131 -2.01 -6.37 15.59
C THR A 131 -0.65 -6.04 14.96
N LEU A 132 -0.42 -6.50 13.74
CA LEU A 132 0.81 -6.19 13.00
C LEU A 132 0.96 -4.67 12.82
N ALA A 133 -0.09 -3.98 12.34
CA ALA A 133 -0.05 -2.53 12.15
C ALA A 133 0.14 -1.76 13.47
N ARG A 134 -0.45 -2.21 14.57
CA ARG A 134 -0.21 -1.60 15.89
C ARG A 134 1.24 -1.73 16.30
N THR A 135 1.79 -2.93 16.23
CA THR A 135 3.16 -3.22 16.67
C THR A 135 4.20 -2.47 15.83
N GLU A 136 4.06 -2.50 14.51
CA GLU A 136 5.09 -2.00 13.59
C GLU A 136 4.99 -0.50 13.29
N ILE A 137 3.84 0.12 13.54
CA ILE A 137 3.60 1.52 13.18
C ILE A 137 3.20 2.35 14.41
N ILE A 138 2.20 1.88 15.19
CA ILE A 138 1.56 2.73 16.19
C ILE A 138 2.30 2.69 17.52
N ASP A 139 2.68 1.50 18.00
CA ASP A 139 3.33 1.34 19.31
C ASP A 139 4.78 1.84 19.31
N GLU A 140 5.43 1.92 18.14
CA GLU A 140 6.76 2.54 18.00
C GLU A 140 6.71 4.08 18.00
N THR A 141 5.53 4.69 17.79
CA THR A 141 5.37 6.14 17.63
C THR A 141 4.63 6.80 18.80
N THR A 142 4.15 6.04 19.78
CA THR A 142 3.38 6.51 20.95
C THR A 142 4.02 6.20 22.28
#